data_5f95ad487328945a0b8cbec3d5f85c2e
#
_entry.id   5f95ad487328945a0b8cbec3d5f85c2e
#
_cell.length_a   1.000
_cell.length_b   1.000
_cell.length_c   1.000
_cell.angle_alpha   90.00
_cell.angle_beta   90.00
_cell.angle_gamma   90.00
#
_symmetry.space_group_name_H-M   'P 1'
#
loop_
_entity.id
_entity.type
_entity.pdbx_description
1 polymer ?
#
loop_
_entity_poly.entity_id
_entity_poly.type
_entity_poly.pdbx_seq_one_letter_code
_entity_poly.pdbx_strand_id
1 'polypeptide(L)'
;MLLSQEAAIRSRRTLTVLSIPLFLFVCVPAGLSQKAPPVDSSLPKYDVQTEAKTDGVIDEVNQLSVGTRKDFIELIIKSGADKLHIYVSPKPFQEEIGVSFAKGDRVSVTGSKVKQEASEVILARELVKGTDTLMFRDNKGNPVWDPRTGK
;
A
#
# COMPACT_ATOMS: atom_id res chain seq x y z
N MET A 1 74.26 -24.28 36.48
CA MET A 1 75.31 -23.42 37.01
C MET A 1 74.88 -21.97 36.87
N LEU A 2 74.54 -21.34 37.96
CA LEU A 2 74.59 -19.89 38.23
C LEU A 2 73.58 -19.01 37.52
N LEU A 3 72.57 -18.56 38.27
CA LEU A 3 72.48 -17.31 39.07
C LEU A 3 72.46 -16.09 38.16
N SER A 4 71.63 -15.17 38.28
CA SER A 4 71.14 -14.37 39.40
C SER A 4 70.29 -13.23 38.86
N GLN A 5 69.34 -12.91 39.61
CA GLN A 5 69.01 -11.61 40.24
C GLN A 5 68.22 -10.63 39.40
N GLU A 6 67.05 -10.48 39.86
CA GLU A 6 66.46 -9.37 40.61
C GLU A 6 66.67 -7.97 40.05
N ALA A 7 65.57 -7.34 39.74
CA ALA A 7 65.33 -5.98 40.19
C ALA A 7 63.83 -5.62 40.13
N ALA A 8 63.27 -5.53 41.30
CA ALA A 8 61.96 -4.96 41.56
C ALA A 8 61.95 -3.44 41.27
N ILE A 9 61.05 -2.99 40.48
CA ILE A 9 60.65 -1.58 40.48
C ILE A 9 59.13 -1.49 40.73
N ARG A 10 58.84 -1.15 41.98
CA ARG A 10 57.54 -0.64 42.39
C ARG A 10 57.23 0.64 41.60
N SER A 11 56.22 0.64 40.81
CA SER A 11 55.59 1.87 40.35
C SER A 11 54.14 1.90 40.78
N ARG A 12 53.79 2.92 41.45
CA ARG A 12 52.53 3.20 42.13
C ARG A 12 51.38 3.25 41.14
N ARG A 13 50.38 2.44 41.40
CA ARG A 13 49.10 2.47 40.69
C ARG A 13 48.34 3.72 41.11
N THR A 14 48.26 4.71 40.25
CA THR A 14 47.25 5.72 40.33
C THR A 14 45.99 5.16 39.65
N LEU A 15 45.00 4.86 40.46
CA LEU A 15 43.69 4.42 40.02
C LEU A 15 42.97 5.65 39.52
N THR A 16 43.03 5.91 38.22
CA THR A 16 42.16 6.91 37.57
C THR A 16 40.84 6.23 37.30
N VAL A 17 39.85 6.52 38.14
CA VAL A 17 38.46 6.13 37.93
C VAL A 17 37.93 7.01 36.80
N LEU A 18 37.93 6.46 35.57
CA LEU A 18 37.28 7.09 34.43
C LEU A 18 35.78 6.80 34.51
N SER A 19 35.06 7.76 35.08
CA SER A 19 33.62 7.78 35.09
C SER A 19 33.13 7.95 33.67
N ILE A 20 32.64 6.88 33.05
CA ILE A 20 31.97 6.91 31.76
C ILE A 20 30.51 7.29 32.02
N PRO A 21 30.02 8.45 31.59
CA PRO A 21 28.60 8.72 31.64
C PRO A 21 27.90 7.81 30.63
N LEU A 22 27.11 6.88 31.16
CA LEU A 22 26.17 6.08 30.39
C LEU A 22 25.10 7.02 29.75
N PHE A 23 25.40 7.48 28.53
CA PHE A 23 24.44 8.18 27.73
C PHE A 23 23.40 7.15 27.28
N LEU A 24 22.27 7.10 28.00
CA LEU A 24 21.08 6.38 27.56
C LEU A 24 20.56 7.10 26.29
N PHE A 25 20.97 6.60 25.14
CA PHE A 25 20.41 7.02 23.86
C PHE A 25 19.01 6.44 23.74
N VAL A 26 18.03 7.21 24.22
CA VAL A 26 16.61 6.91 23.98
C VAL A 26 16.37 7.12 22.49
N CYS A 27 16.48 6.04 21.73
CA CYS A 27 16.07 6.02 20.33
C CYS A 27 14.53 6.07 20.30
N VAL A 28 13.99 7.28 20.22
CA VAL A 28 12.57 7.48 19.94
C VAL A 28 12.40 7.13 18.45
N PRO A 29 11.66 6.07 18.11
CA PRO A 29 11.27 5.88 16.72
C PRO A 29 10.33 7.02 16.37
N ALA A 30 10.83 8.01 15.65
CA ALA A 30 9.99 8.95 14.95
C ALA A 30 9.15 8.13 13.96
N GLY A 31 7.93 7.81 14.35
CA GLY A 31 6.93 7.27 13.47
C GLY A 31 6.74 8.29 12.34
N LEU A 32 7.40 8.06 11.22
CA LEU A 32 7.08 8.74 9.97
C LEU A 32 5.68 8.28 9.60
N SER A 33 4.69 9.04 10.09
CA SER A 33 3.36 9.03 9.51
C SER A 33 3.55 9.50 8.07
N GLN A 34 3.73 8.55 7.16
CA GLN A 34 3.69 8.84 5.73
C GLN A 34 2.24 9.23 5.44
N LYS A 35 2.00 10.54 5.47
CA LYS A 35 0.81 11.13 4.88
C LYS A 35 0.81 10.66 3.43
N ALA A 36 -0.18 9.82 3.09
CA ALA A 36 -0.39 9.39 1.71
C ALA A 36 -0.35 10.64 0.81
N PRO A 37 0.36 10.57 -0.34
CA PRO A 37 0.40 11.69 -1.26
C PRO A 37 -1.04 12.08 -1.63
N PRO A 38 -1.32 13.38 -1.82
CA PRO A 38 -2.64 13.81 -2.27
C PRO A 38 -2.91 13.13 -3.60
N VAL A 39 -3.96 12.31 -3.64
CA VAL A 39 -4.41 11.68 -4.88
C VAL A 39 -4.85 12.79 -5.80
N ASP A 40 -4.25 12.87 -6.99
CA ASP A 40 -4.64 13.83 -8.00
C ASP A 40 -6.14 13.70 -8.25
N SER A 41 -6.81 14.84 -8.28
CA SER A 41 -8.25 14.96 -8.08
C SER A 41 -9.11 14.45 -9.25
N SER A 42 -8.52 13.76 -10.22
CA SER A 42 -9.25 13.17 -11.36
C SER A 42 -8.96 11.68 -11.52
N LEU A 43 -9.99 10.90 -11.81
CA LEU A 43 -9.77 9.52 -12.28
C LEU A 43 -8.98 9.55 -13.58
N PRO A 44 -7.94 8.72 -13.72
CA PRO A 44 -7.26 8.53 -14.98
C PRO A 44 -8.28 8.11 -16.07
N LYS A 45 -7.98 8.47 -17.31
CA LYS A 45 -8.81 8.04 -18.42
C LYS A 45 -8.62 6.54 -18.67
N TYR A 46 -9.73 5.83 -18.82
CA TYR A 46 -9.70 4.42 -19.21
C TYR A 46 -9.15 4.27 -20.63
N ASP A 47 -8.21 3.34 -20.81
CA ASP A 47 -7.63 3.01 -22.10
C ASP A 47 -7.86 1.53 -22.40
N VAL A 48 -8.70 1.24 -23.39
CA VAL A 48 -9.02 -0.13 -23.80
C VAL A 48 -7.81 -0.89 -24.36
N GLN A 49 -6.77 -0.18 -24.81
CA GLN A 49 -5.54 -0.80 -25.32
C GLN A 49 -4.66 -1.39 -24.22
N THR A 50 -4.81 -0.89 -23.00
CA THR A 50 -4.04 -1.36 -21.83
C THR A 50 -4.84 -2.32 -20.95
N GLU A 51 -5.99 -2.78 -21.44
CA GLU A 51 -6.84 -3.71 -20.71
C GLU A 51 -6.14 -5.05 -20.51
N ALA A 52 -6.13 -5.52 -19.28
CA ALA A 52 -5.56 -6.80 -18.91
C ALA A 52 -6.41 -7.49 -17.84
N LYS A 53 -6.38 -8.82 -17.84
CA LYS A 53 -6.98 -9.64 -16.80
C LYS A 53 -5.92 -10.00 -15.78
N THR A 54 -6.26 -9.84 -14.50
CA THR A 54 -5.36 -10.12 -13.38
C THR A 54 -6.14 -10.84 -12.27
N ASP A 55 -5.59 -11.93 -11.80
CA ASP A 55 -6.14 -12.70 -10.68
C ASP A 55 -5.39 -12.36 -9.39
N GLY A 56 -6.07 -12.33 -8.26
CA GLY A 56 -5.44 -12.05 -6.98
C GLY A 56 -6.34 -12.27 -5.79
N VAL A 57 -5.78 -11.95 -4.62
CA VAL A 57 -6.48 -11.99 -3.34
C VAL A 57 -6.51 -10.58 -2.76
N ILE A 58 -7.66 -10.14 -2.30
CA ILE A 58 -7.80 -8.82 -1.66
C ILE A 58 -6.99 -8.79 -0.36
N ASP A 59 -6.05 -7.86 -0.28
CA ASP A 59 -5.26 -7.59 0.93
C ASP A 59 -5.87 -6.46 1.74
N GLU A 60 -6.37 -5.41 1.06
CA GLU A 60 -6.99 -4.25 1.70
C GLU A 60 -8.15 -3.72 0.86
N VAL A 61 -9.13 -3.13 1.54
CA VAL A 61 -10.25 -2.39 0.93
C VAL A 61 -10.21 -0.97 1.48
N ASN A 62 -10.00 -0.01 0.61
CA ASN A 62 -9.83 1.39 0.96
C ASN A 62 -10.93 2.27 0.36
N GLN A 63 -11.15 3.42 0.97
CA GLN A 63 -11.92 4.52 0.38
C GLN A 63 -10.98 5.64 -0.01
N LEU A 64 -11.08 6.10 -1.24
CA LEU A 64 -10.29 7.17 -1.79
C LEU A 64 -11.12 8.41 -2.08
N SER A 65 -10.46 9.55 -2.05
CA SER A 65 -11.00 10.78 -2.62
C SER A 65 -10.54 10.91 -4.07
N VAL A 66 -11.50 10.95 -4.98
CA VAL A 66 -11.25 11.12 -6.42
C VAL A 66 -12.07 12.29 -6.92
N GLY A 67 -11.41 13.36 -7.28
CA GLY A 67 -12.06 14.63 -7.61
C GLY A 67 -12.80 15.20 -6.42
N THR A 68 -14.06 15.51 -6.59
CA THR A 68 -14.95 15.96 -5.52
C THR A 68 -15.54 14.83 -4.70
N ARG A 69 -15.32 13.57 -5.10
CA ARG A 69 -15.89 12.37 -4.51
C ARG A 69 -14.95 11.77 -3.47
N LYS A 70 -15.45 11.50 -2.27
CA LYS A 70 -14.68 10.97 -1.13
C LYS A 70 -15.01 9.51 -0.82
N ASP A 71 -15.75 8.85 -1.67
CA ASP A 71 -16.34 7.54 -1.42
C ASP A 71 -15.99 6.50 -2.50
N PHE A 72 -14.88 6.72 -3.21
CA PHE A 72 -14.44 5.80 -4.25
C PHE A 72 -13.72 4.60 -3.63
N ILE A 73 -14.06 3.39 -4.06
CA ILE A 73 -13.48 2.15 -3.52
C ILE A 73 -12.24 1.75 -4.31
N GLU A 74 -11.18 1.54 -3.57
CA GLU A 74 -9.95 0.90 -4.01
C GLU A 74 -9.80 -0.46 -3.37
N LEU A 75 -9.41 -1.45 -4.15
CA LEU A 75 -8.92 -2.73 -3.66
C LEU A 75 -7.42 -2.81 -3.88
N ILE A 76 -6.68 -3.19 -2.84
CA ILE A 76 -5.31 -3.63 -3.00
C ILE A 76 -5.32 -5.15 -3.07
N ILE A 77 -4.92 -5.70 -4.21
CA ILE A 77 -4.86 -7.14 -4.41
C ILE A 77 -3.41 -7.62 -4.47
N LYS A 78 -3.17 -8.82 -3.95
CA LYS A 78 -1.93 -9.56 -4.14
C LYS A 78 -2.07 -10.50 -5.31
N SER A 79 -1.21 -10.32 -6.32
CA SER A 79 -1.08 -11.19 -7.48
C SER A 79 0.35 -11.70 -7.56
N GLY A 80 0.59 -12.91 -7.07
CA GLY A 80 1.96 -13.42 -6.88
C GLY A 80 2.73 -12.58 -5.85
N ALA A 81 3.85 -11.98 -6.27
CA ALA A 81 4.68 -11.10 -5.45
C ALA A 81 4.24 -9.62 -5.50
N ASP A 82 3.37 -9.26 -6.44
CA ASP A 82 2.98 -7.88 -6.70
C ASP A 82 1.76 -7.48 -5.88
N LYS A 83 1.76 -6.21 -5.44
CA LYS A 83 0.58 -5.52 -4.91
C LYS A 83 0.06 -4.58 -5.98
N LEU A 84 -1.20 -4.75 -6.35
CA LEU A 84 -1.86 -3.99 -7.41
C LEU A 84 -3.00 -3.16 -6.82
N HIS A 85 -3.07 -1.91 -7.24
CA HIS A 85 -4.09 -0.96 -6.86
C HIS A 85 -5.22 -0.98 -7.89
N ILE A 86 -6.40 -1.38 -7.46
CA ILE A 86 -7.58 -1.54 -8.33
C ILE A 86 -8.61 -0.49 -7.95
N TYR A 87 -8.89 0.44 -8.86
CA TYR A 87 -9.95 1.42 -8.70
C TYR A 87 -11.26 0.86 -9.25
N VAL A 88 -12.23 0.68 -8.38
CA VAL A 88 -13.46 -0.06 -8.69
C VAL A 88 -14.60 0.88 -9.06
N SER A 89 -15.27 1.47 -8.08
CA SER A 89 -16.47 2.29 -8.24
C SER A 89 -16.72 3.15 -7.00
N PRO A 90 -17.63 4.12 -7.07
CA PRO A 90 -18.16 4.76 -5.87
C PRO A 90 -18.87 3.76 -4.96
N LYS A 91 -18.75 3.97 -3.65
CA LYS A 91 -19.41 3.13 -2.65
C LYS A 91 -20.93 3.05 -2.80
N PRO A 92 -21.65 4.16 -3.07
CA PRO A 92 -23.11 4.08 -3.29
C PRO A 92 -23.53 3.13 -4.40
N PHE A 93 -22.74 3.03 -5.48
CA PHE A 93 -22.99 2.05 -6.54
C PHE A 93 -22.83 0.60 -6.06
N GLN A 94 -21.79 0.32 -5.24
CA GLN A 94 -21.61 -1.02 -4.68
C GLN A 94 -22.76 -1.41 -3.74
N GLU A 95 -23.23 -0.46 -2.92
CA GLU A 95 -24.37 -0.68 -2.04
C GLU A 95 -25.65 -0.97 -2.83
N GLU A 96 -25.86 -0.27 -3.95
CA GLU A 96 -27.03 -0.47 -4.84
C GLU A 96 -27.03 -1.86 -5.49
N ILE A 97 -25.87 -2.33 -5.95
CA ILE A 97 -25.75 -3.67 -6.56
C ILE A 97 -25.56 -4.79 -5.51
N GLY A 98 -25.57 -4.45 -4.21
CA GLY A 98 -25.51 -5.40 -3.10
C GLY A 98 -24.19 -6.14 -2.97
N VAL A 99 -23.09 -5.55 -3.43
CA VAL A 99 -21.75 -6.17 -3.40
C VAL A 99 -20.90 -5.63 -2.27
N SER A 100 -20.20 -6.54 -1.58
CA SER A 100 -19.19 -6.21 -0.59
C SER A 100 -17.88 -6.94 -0.90
N PHE A 101 -16.78 -6.26 -0.59
CA PHE A 101 -15.43 -6.82 -0.70
C PHE A 101 -14.80 -6.93 0.69
N ALA A 102 -14.08 -8.01 0.92
CA ALA A 102 -13.38 -8.25 2.17
C ALA A 102 -11.94 -8.74 1.90
N LYS A 103 -11.07 -8.47 2.86
CA LYS A 103 -9.73 -9.06 2.87
C LYS A 103 -9.83 -10.58 2.81
N GLY A 104 -9.04 -11.20 1.93
CA GLY A 104 -9.00 -12.63 1.71
C GLY A 104 -9.91 -13.11 0.57
N ASP A 105 -10.79 -12.26 0.03
CA ASP A 105 -11.58 -12.62 -1.15
C ASP A 105 -10.68 -12.85 -2.35
N ARG A 106 -10.93 -13.94 -3.08
CA ARG A 106 -10.29 -14.20 -4.38
C ARG A 106 -11.08 -13.49 -5.47
N VAL A 107 -10.37 -12.75 -6.28
CA VAL A 107 -10.97 -11.96 -7.36
C VAL A 107 -10.17 -12.10 -8.65
N SER A 108 -10.89 -12.03 -9.77
CA SER A 108 -10.33 -11.87 -11.10
C SER A 108 -10.80 -10.53 -11.65
N VAL A 109 -9.86 -9.63 -11.95
CA VAL A 109 -10.15 -8.26 -12.38
C VAL A 109 -9.74 -8.11 -13.83
N THR A 110 -10.66 -7.63 -14.68
CA THR A 110 -10.37 -7.15 -16.02
C THR A 110 -10.45 -5.64 -15.99
N GLY A 111 -9.39 -4.95 -16.39
CA GLY A 111 -9.35 -3.48 -16.35
C GLY A 111 -8.16 -2.89 -17.06
N SER A 112 -8.22 -1.58 -17.27
CA SER A 112 -7.18 -0.78 -17.91
C SER A 112 -6.06 -0.46 -16.92
N LYS A 113 -4.81 -0.79 -17.28
CA LYS A 113 -3.61 -0.39 -16.58
C LYS A 113 -3.23 1.02 -17.01
N VAL A 114 -3.28 1.94 -16.08
CA VAL A 114 -2.97 3.36 -16.31
C VAL A 114 -1.99 3.88 -15.27
N LYS A 115 -1.19 4.85 -15.67
CA LYS A 115 -0.30 5.55 -14.73
C LYS A 115 -1.08 6.67 -14.05
N GLN A 116 -0.95 6.74 -12.72
CA GLN A 116 -1.41 7.84 -11.92
C GLN A 116 -0.25 8.32 -11.05
N GLU A 117 0.22 9.56 -11.31
CA GLU A 117 1.43 10.10 -10.68
C GLU A 117 2.65 9.16 -10.86
N ALA A 118 3.19 8.63 -9.77
CA ALA A 118 4.33 7.71 -9.78
C ALA A 118 3.93 6.22 -9.69
N SER A 119 2.62 5.92 -9.67
CA SER A 119 2.09 4.57 -9.47
C SER A 119 1.32 4.08 -10.69
N GLU A 120 1.28 2.76 -10.87
CA GLU A 120 0.38 2.11 -11.81
C GLU A 120 -0.88 1.66 -11.06
N VAL A 121 -2.04 1.98 -11.63
CA VAL A 121 -3.34 1.58 -11.10
C VAL A 121 -4.13 0.87 -12.19
N ILE A 122 -5.05 0.01 -11.78
CA ILE A 122 -5.97 -0.68 -12.68
C ILE A 122 -7.37 -0.12 -12.49
N LEU A 123 -7.94 0.45 -13.54
CA LEU A 123 -9.35 0.86 -13.55
C LEU A 123 -10.20 -0.37 -13.86
N ALA A 124 -10.92 -0.89 -12.89
CA ALA A 124 -11.73 -2.09 -13.08
C ALA A 124 -12.87 -1.83 -14.07
N ARG A 125 -13.00 -2.70 -15.08
CA ARG A 125 -14.17 -2.82 -15.94
C ARG A 125 -15.09 -3.93 -15.45
N GLU A 126 -14.50 -5.08 -15.20
CA GLU A 126 -15.16 -6.28 -14.72
C GLU A 126 -14.42 -6.88 -13.56
N LEU A 127 -15.13 -7.41 -12.59
CA LEU A 127 -14.57 -8.16 -11.47
C LEU A 127 -15.39 -9.41 -11.23
N VAL A 128 -14.73 -10.55 -11.19
CA VAL A 128 -15.34 -11.84 -10.84
C VAL A 128 -14.94 -12.17 -9.41
N LYS A 129 -15.94 -12.44 -8.56
CA LYS A 129 -15.78 -12.90 -7.19
C LYS A 129 -16.62 -14.15 -6.98
N GLY A 130 -15.97 -15.30 -6.85
CA GLY A 130 -16.69 -16.59 -6.78
C GLY A 130 -17.44 -16.86 -8.07
N THR A 131 -18.77 -16.90 -8.00
CA THR A 131 -19.69 -17.08 -9.14
C THR A 131 -20.23 -15.76 -9.70
N ASP A 132 -19.99 -14.67 -9.00
CA ASP A 132 -20.56 -13.37 -9.33
C ASP A 132 -19.65 -12.60 -10.29
N THR A 133 -20.22 -12.09 -11.35
CA THR A 133 -19.54 -11.20 -12.30
C THR A 133 -20.14 -9.81 -12.18
N LEU A 134 -19.29 -8.85 -11.85
CA LEU A 134 -19.64 -7.47 -11.57
C LEU A 134 -19.08 -6.58 -12.69
N MET A 135 -19.96 -5.79 -13.30
CA MET A 135 -19.58 -4.86 -14.36
C MET A 135 -19.56 -3.44 -13.81
N PHE A 136 -18.43 -2.77 -13.91
CA PHE A 136 -18.23 -1.39 -13.48
C PHE A 136 -18.09 -0.42 -14.64
N ARG A 137 -17.75 -0.92 -15.83
CA ARG A 137 -17.60 -0.11 -17.05
C ARG A 137 -18.09 -0.89 -18.24
N ASP A 138 -18.54 -0.17 -19.26
CA ASP A 138 -18.87 -0.75 -20.56
C ASP A 138 -17.60 -1.12 -21.37
N ASN A 139 -17.79 -1.69 -22.55
CA ASN A 139 -16.69 -2.09 -23.45
C ASN A 139 -15.88 -0.90 -24.01
N LYS A 140 -16.33 0.33 -23.79
CA LYS A 140 -15.64 1.57 -24.17
C LYS A 140 -14.92 2.21 -22.97
N GLY A 141 -15.06 1.60 -21.79
CA GLY A 141 -14.48 2.09 -20.54
C GLY A 141 -15.33 3.16 -19.83
N ASN A 142 -16.54 3.44 -20.32
CA ASN A 142 -17.43 4.37 -19.62
C ASN A 142 -18.00 3.72 -18.36
N PRO A 143 -18.07 4.46 -17.24
CA PRO A 143 -18.68 3.93 -16.02
C PRO A 143 -20.16 3.62 -16.23
N VAL A 144 -20.65 2.53 -15.59
CA VAL A 144 -22.06 2.16 -15.62
C VAL A 144 -22.87 2.85 -14.52
N TRP A 145 -22.21 3.50 -13.58
CA TRP A 145 -22.85 4.40 -12.59
C TRP A 145 -22.95 5.83 -13.11
N ASP A 146 -23.88 6.60 -12.56
CA ASP A 146 -23.94 8.04 -12.84
C ASP A 146 -22.73 8.75 -12.21
N PRO A 147 -21.86 9.41 -12.99
CA PRO A 147 -20.68 10.11 -12.43
C PRO A 147 -21.04 11.22 -11.44
N ARG A 148 -22.25 11.77 -11.48
CA ARG A 148 -22.69 12.85 -10.58
C ARG A 148 -23.16 12.33 -9.24
N THR A 149 -23.96 11.25 -9.23
CA THR A 149 -24.56 10.68 -8.01
C THR A 149 -23.75 9.50 -7.46
N GLY A 150 -23.01 8.79 -8.31
CA GLY A 150 -22.27 7.59 -7.97
C GLY A 150 -23.14 6.34 -7.85
N LYS A 151 -24.36 6.37 -8.39
CA LYS A 151 -25.31 5.25 -8.42
C LYS A 151 -25.50 4.74 -9.84
#